data_cbaa2a1c87de8e0d1cb83d4c214b47ca
#
_entry.id   cbaa2a1c87de8e0d1cb83d4c214b47ca
#
_cell.length_a   1.000
_cell.length_b   1.000
_cell.length_c   1.000
_cell.angle_alpha   90.00
_cell.angle_beta   90.00
_cell.angle_gamma   90.00
#
_symmetry.space_group_name_H-M   'P 1'
#
loop_
_entity.id
_entity.type
_entity.pdbx_description
1 polymer ?
#
loop_
_entity_poly.entity_id
_entity_poly.type
_entity_poly.pdbx_seq_one_letter_code
_entity_poly.pdbx_strand_id
1 'polypeptide(L)'
;MRCWISIAVLFVACNVFAALDFSRDVLPILSDTCFTCHGPDSSARKGKLRLDVEVDAKREVIIPGKSAESEIIARIFSEDSDELMPPPESNLKLTAAQKATLKEWIDEGAKWGKHWAFETPKPLTVPKVKLADWPRDGIDAFI
;
A
#
# COMPACT_ATOMS: atom_id res chain seq x y z
N MET A 1 45.77 33.22 24.62
CA MET A 1 45.30 31.90 24.15
C MET A 1 43.81 31.99 23.88
N ARG A 2 43.38 31.97 22.61
CA ARG A 2 41.94 32.03 22.22
C ARG A 2 41.52 30.63 21.87
N CYS A 3 40.68 30.05 22.72
CA CYS A 3 40.12 28.71 22.51
C CYS A 3 38.94 28.82 21.53
N TRP A 4 39.06 28.22 20.33
CA TRP A 4 37.99 28.12 19.35
C TRP A 4 37.19 26.85 19.64
N ILE A 5 35.98 27.00 20.14
CA ILE A 5 35.06 25.90 20.33
C ILE A 5 34.34 25.69 18.98
N SER A 6 34.73 24.64 18.27
CA SER A 6 34.01 24.20 17.04
C SER A 6 32.73 23.49 17.46
N ILE A 7 31.57 24.10 17.20
CA ILE A 7 30.27 23.46 17.37
C ILE A 7 30.01 22.64 16.10
N ALA A 8 30.11 21.33 16.21
CA ALA A 8 29.68 20.42 15.17
C ALA A 8 28.12 20.32 15.19
N VAL A 9 27.49 20.94 14.18
CA VAL A 9 26.04 20.80 13.98
C VAL A 9 25.77 19.46 13.32
N LEU A 10 25.20 18.51 14.09
CA LEU A 10 24.78 17.22 13.58
C LEU A 10 23.45 17.40 12.83
N PHE A 11 23.50 17.36 11.50
CA PHE A 11 22.28 17.31 10.66
C PHE A 11 21.67 15.90 10.76
N VAL A 12 20.64 15.74 11.56
CA VAL A 12 19.78 14.55 11.52
C VAL A 12 18.87 14.70 10.30
N ALA A 13 19.17 13.97 9.23
CA ALA A 13 18.27 13.84 8.09
C ALA A 13 17.02 13.08 8.54
N CYS A 14 15.94 13.80 8.83
CA CYS A 14 14.64 13.20 9.08
C CYS A 14 14.10 12.71 7.72
N ASN A 15 14.18 11.40 7.46
CA ASN A 15 13.50 10.81 6.32
C ASN A 15 12.00 10.85 6.60
N VAL A 16 11.30 11.82 6.02
CA VAL A 16 9.84 11.85 6.00
C VAL A 16 9.40 10.81 4.97
N PHE A 17 9.17 9.58 5.42
CA PHE A 17 8.46 8.61 4.60
C PHE A 17 7.01 9.10 4.49
N ALA A 18 6.53 9.27 3.25
CA ALA A 18 5.11 9.52 3.04
C ALA A 18 4.35 8.28 3.50
N ALA A 19 3.34 8.47 4.35
CA ALA A 19 2.47 7.38 4.78
C ALA A 19 1.87 6.65 3.59
N LEU A 20 1.78 5.33 3.68
CA LEU A 20 1.20 4.50 2.63
C LEU A 20 -0.29 4.83 2.45
N ASP A 21 -0.69 5.02 1.20
CA ASP A 21 -2.08 5.16 0.81
C ASP A 21 -2.64 3.81 0.36
N PHE A 22 -3.71 3.36 1.02
CA PHE A 22 -4.30 2.06 0.72
C PHE A 22 -4.71 1.93 -0.76
N SER A 23 -5.38 2.93 -1.31
CA SER A 23 -5.94 2.86 -2.67
C SER A 23 -4.85 2.90 -3.75
N ARG A 24 -3.74 3.60 -3.48
CA ARG A 24 -2.63 3.76 -4.42
C ARG A 24 -1.60 2.64 -4.30
N ASP A 25 -1.25 2.26 -3.06
CA ASP A 25 -0.06 1.45 -2.81
C ASP A 25 -0.39 0.00 -2.44
N VAL A 26 -1.54 -0.26 -1.80
CA VAL A 26 -1.91 -1.58 -1.25
C VAL A 26 -2.99 -2.26 -2.08
N LEU A 27 -4.07 -1.55 -2.41
CA LEU A 27 -5.20 -2.14 -3.14
C LEU A 27 -4.80 -2.76 -4.48
N PRO A 28 -3.92 -2.17 -5.30
CA PRO A 28 -3.46 -2.80 -6.54
C PRO A 28 -2.76 -4.14 -6.27
N ILE A 29 -1.95 -4.23 -5.22
CA ILE A 29 -1.27 -5.50 -4.86
C ILE A 29 -2.31 -6.57 -4.50
N LEU A 30 -3.28 -6.23 -3.65
CA LEU A 30 -4.32 -7.17 -3.23
C LEU A 30 -5.21 -7.59 -4.40
N SER A 31 -5.62 -6.64 -5.26
CA SER A 31 -6.49 -6.92 -6.41
C SER A 31 -5.84 -7.84 -7.43
N ASP A 32 -4.58 -7.59 -7.74
CA ASP A 32 -3.88 -8.30 -8.82
C ASP A 32 -3.41 -9.70 -8.40
N THR A 33 -3.15 -9.90 -7.10
CA THR A 33 -2.55 -11.15 -6.63
C THR A 33 -3.41 -11.98 -5.67
N CYS A 34 -4.34 -11.35 -4.93
CA CYS A 34 -5.09 -12.02 -3.87
C CYS A 34 -6.58 -12.18 -4.19
N PHE A 35 -7.24 -11.17 -4.82
CA PHE A 35 -8.69 -11.15 -4.98
C PHE A 35 -9.24 -12.20 -5.92
N THR A 36 -8.43 -12.78 -6.80
CA THR A 36 -8.84 -13.92 -7.63
C THR A 36 -9.32 -15.09 -6.76
N CYS A 37 -8.66 -15.33 -5.63
CA CYS A 37 -8.99 -16.42 -4.71
C CYS A 37 -9.58 -15.96 -3.38
N HIS A 38 -9.37 -14.70 -2.98
CA HIS A 38 -9.79 -14.14 -1.69
C HIS A 38 -10.56 -12.81 -1.86
N GLY A 39 -11.29 -12.68 -2.96
CA GLY A 39 -12.05 -11.48 -3.33
C GLY A 39 -13.56 -11.67 -3.30
N PRO A 40 -14.29 -10.78 -4.02
CA PRO A 40 -15.75 -10.75 -4.01
C PRO A 40 -16.41 -11.96 -4.69
N ASP A 41 -15.74 -12.59 -5.65
CA ASP A 41 -16.33 -13.73 -6.38
C ASP A 41 -16.43 -14.96 -5.46
N SER A 42 -17.66 -15.29 -5.08
CA SER A 42 -17.96 -16.44 -4.21
C SER A 42 -17.68 -17.78 -4.87
N SER A 43 -17.69 -17.86 -6.20
CA SER A 43 -17.46 -19.09 -6.94
C SER A 43 -15.98 -19.46 -7.01
N ALA A 44 -15.11 -18.47 -7.07
CA ALA A 44 -13.65 -18.64 -7.10
C ALA A 44 -13.01 -18.65 -5.70
N ARG A 45 -13.76 -18.20 -4.67
CA ARG A 45 -13.22 -17.96 -3.32
C ARG A 45 -12.69 -19.23 -2.65
N LYS A 46 -11.46 -19.13 -2.16
CA LYS A 46 -10.80 -20.18 -1.39
C LYS A 46 -10.77 -19.84 0.11
N GLY A 47 -10.85 -20.86 0.97
CA GLY A 47 -10.75 -20.74 2.41
C GLY A 47 -11.81 -19.84 3.08
N LYS A 48 -12.87 -19.44 2.37
CA LYS A 48 -13.90 -18.47 2.81
C LYS A 48 -13.35 -17.08 3.16
N LEU A 49 -12.05 -16.82 2.97
CA LEU A 49 -11.39 -15.59 3.30
C LEU A 49 -11.74 -14.46 2.31
N ARG A 50 -12.00 -13.27 2.83
CA ARG A 50 -12.27 -12.04 2.08
C ARG A 50 -11.23 -10.95 2.41
N LEU A 51 -10.28 -10.77 1.49
CA LEU A 51 -9.28 -9.70 1.60
C LEU A 51 -9.75 -8.37 0.99
N ASP A 52 -10.89 -8.35 0.32
CA ASP A 52 -11.56 -7.16 -0.19
C ASP A 52 -12.50 -6.51 0.85
N VAL A 53 -12.71 -7.16 1.99
CA VAL A 53 -13.54 -6.67 3.10
C VAL A 53 -12.70 -6.47 4.34
N GLU A 54 -12.54 -5.22 4.77
CA GLU A 54 -11.68 -4.85 5.91
C GLU A 54 -11.95 -5.67 7.17
N VAL A 55 -13.23 -5.78 7.55
CA VAL A 55 -13.62 -6.47 8.80
C VAL A 55 -13.24 -7.95 8.74
N ASP A 56 -13.44 -8.61 7.60
CA ASP A 56 -13.12 -10.02 7.44
C ASP A 56 -11.60 -10.24 7.42
N ALA A 57 -10.86 -9.44 6.68
CA ALA A 57 -9.42 -9.53 6.62
C ALA A 57 -8.75 -9.32 7.99
N LYS A 58 -9.21 -8.32 8.76
CA LYS A 58 -8.71 -8.04 10.12
C LYS A 58 -9.11 -9.08 11.15
N ARG A 59 -10.25 -9.73 10.97
CA ARG A 59 -10.68 -10.82 11.84
C ARG A 59 -9.87 -12.10 11.62
N GLU A 60 -9.55 -12.40 10.36
CA GLU A 60 -9.01 -13.71 9.97
C GLU A 60 -7.47 -13.74 9.90
N VAL A 61 -6.86 -12.72 9.24
CA VAL A 61 -5.45 -12.84 8.84
C VAL A 61 -4.59 -11.60 9.05
N ILE A 62 -5.15 -10.45 9.44
CA ILE A 62 -4.40 -9.20 9.62
C ILE A 62 -4.58 -8.69 11.05
N ILE A 63 -3.47 -8.50 11.75
CA ILE A 63 -3.46 -7.86 13.06
C ILE A 63 -2.87 -6.47 12.90
N PRO A 64 -3.67 -5.39 12.94
CA PRO A 64 -3.20 -4.02 12.76
C PRO A 64 -2.05 -3.65 13.71
N GLY A 65 -0.97 -3.09 13.15
CA GLY A 65 0.21 -2.71 13.91
C GLY A 65 1.18 -3.85 14.22
N LYS A 66 0.88 -5.09 13.76
CA LYS A 66 1.63 -6.29 14.12
C LYS A 66 1.81 -7.23 12.93
N SER A 67 2.63 -6.82 11.97
CA SER A 67 2.87 -7.62 10.78
C SER A 67 3.44 -9.01 11.10
N ALA A 68 4.34 -9.12 12.08
CA ALA A 68 4.94 -10.40 12.49
C ALA A 68 3.94 -11.40 13.08
N GLU A 69 2.80 -10.94 13.61
CA GLU A 69 1.74 -11.79 14.15
C GLU A 69 0.61 -12.01 13.13
N SER A 70 0.68 -11.37 11.96
CA SER A 70 -0.36 -11.44 10.91
C SER A 70 -0.14 -12.63 10.00
N GLU A 71 -1.13 -13.52 9.91
CA GLU A 71 -1.08 -14.75 9.11
C GLU A 71 -0.80 -14.46 7.62
N ILE A 72 -1.35 -13.38 7.06
CA ILE A 72 -1.06 -12.98 5.68
C ILE A 72 0.43 -12.79 5.43
N ILE A 73 1.17 -12.25 6.39
CA ILE A 73 2.62 -12.06 6.28
C ILE A 73 3.35 -13.39 6.37
N ALA A 74 2.97 -14.27 7.31
CA ALA A 74 3.53 -15.60 7.41
C ALA A 74 3.39 -16.34 6.07
N ARG A 75 2.20 -16.29 5.46
CA ARG A 75 1.90 -16.96 4.17
C ARG A 75 2.68 -16.38 3.00
N ILE A 76 2.76 -15.07 2.83
CA ILE A 76 3.47 -14.49 1.67
C ILE A 76 5.00 -14.62 1.77
N PHE A 77 5.54 -14.87 2.96
CA PHE A 77 6.97 -15.11 3.18
C PHE A 77 7.32 -16.58 3.43
N SER A 78 6.35 -17.48 3.41
CA SER A 78 6.63 -18.91 3.60
C SER A 78 7.58 -19.46 2.53
N GLU A 79 8.47 -20.34 2.93
CA GLU A 79 9.33 -21.12 2.04
C GLU A 79 8.71 -22.49 1.71
N ASP A 80 7.67 -22.87 2.46
CA ASP A 80 6.90 -24.08 2.20
C ASP A 80 5.88 -23.82 1.09
N SER A 81 5.96 -24.58 0.00
CA SER A 81 5.07 -24.47 -1.16
C SER A 81 3.59 -24.68 -0.82
N ASP A 82 3.29 -25.48 0.20
CA ASP A 82 1.92 -25.79 0.60
C ASP A 82 1.30 -24.67 1.43
N GLU A 83 2.13 -23.79 1.99
CA GLU A 83 1.71 -22.64 2.78
C GLU A 83 1.87 -21.31 2.05
N LEU A 84 2.74 -21.25 1.05
CA LEU A 84 3.05 -20.02 0.32
C LEU A 84 1.81 -19.44 -0.37
N MET A 85 1.62 -18.12 -0.21
CA MET A 85 0.59 -17.37 -0.95
C MET A 85 1.19 -16.21 -1.76
N PRO A 86 0.78 -16.06 -3.02
CA PRO A 86 -0.07 -16.94 -3.81
C PRO A 86 0.58 -18.33 -4.04
N PRO A 87 -0.23 -19.39 -4.16
CA PRO A 87 0.31 -20.73 -4.35
C PRO A 87 1.01 -20.85 -5.72
N PRO A 88 2.07 -21.65 -5.84
CA PRO A 88 2.89 -21.73 -7.06
C PRO A 88 2.12 -22.04 -8.34
N GLU A 89 1.08 -22.87 -8.25
CA GLU A 89 0.22 -23.27 -9.38
C GLU A 89 -0.68 -22.14 -9.89
N SER A 90 -0.85 -21.05 -9.13
CA SER A 90 -1.64 -19.90 -9.58
C SER A 90 -0.95 -19.06 -10.65
N ASN A 91 0.36 -19.22 -10.84
CA ASN A 91 1.22 -18.38 -11.67
C ASN A 91 1.27 -16.90 -11.23
N LEU A 92 0.72 -16.56 -10.05
CA LEU A 92 0.79 -15.24 -9.46
C LEU A 92 2.00 -15.18 -8.51
N LYS A 93 2.69 -14.04 -8.48
CA LYS A 93 3.86 -13.85 -7.61
C LYS A 93 3.91 -12.43 -7.08
N LEU A 94 4.27 -12.32 -5.80
CA LEU A 94 4.58 -11.05 -5.16
C LEU A 94 6.07 -10.75 -5.30
N THR A 95 6.40 -9.54 -5.73
CA THR A 95 7.79 -9.04 -5.69
C THR A 95 8.20 -8.75 -4.25
N ALA A 96 9.51 -8.67 -4.00
CA ALA A 96 10.02 -8.28 -2.68
C ALA A 96 9.52 -6.90 -2.24
N ALA A 97 9.39 -5.95 -3.18
CA ALA A 97 8.83 -4.62 -2.90
C ALA A 97 7.36 -4.69 -2.48
N GLN A 98 6.53 -5.46 -3.18
CA GLN A 98 5.11 -5.64 -2.82
C GLN A 98 4.95 -6.29 -1.45
N LYS A 99 5.76 -7.30 -1.13
CA LYS A 99 5.76 -7.93 0.20
C LYS A 99 6.15 -6.92 1.28
N ALA A 100 7.16 -6.08 1.03
CA ALA A 100 7.57 -5.02 1.96
C ALA A 100 6.46 -3.98 2.17
N THR A 101 5.80 -3.55 1.09
CA THR A 101 4.65 -2.62 1.16
C THR A 101 3.51 -3.17 2.02
N LEU A 102 3.13 -4.44 1.82
CA LEU A 102 2.08 -5.08 2.63
C LEU A 102 2.47 -5.16 4.10
N LYS A 103 3.74 -5.50 4.38
CA LYS A 103 4.26 -5.57 5.74
C LYS A 103 4.22 -4.20 6.42
N GLU A 104 4.74 -3.17 5.76
CA GLU A 104 4.77 -1.79 6.25
C GLU A 104 3.35 -1.25 6.49
N TRP A 105 2.43 -1.48 5.54
CA TRP A 105 1.03 -1.09 5.69
C TRP A 105 0.38 -1.70 6.94
N ILE A 106 0.65 -2.97 7.24
CA ILE A 106 0.13 -3.61 8.45
C ILE A 106 0.77 -3.00 9.70
N ASP A 107 2.08 -2.75 9.68
CA ASP A 107 2.80 -2.13 10.80
C ASP A 107 2.32 -0.68 11.06
N GLU A 108 1.88 0.05 10.03
CA GLU A 108 1.23 1.36 10.14
C GLU A 108 -0.25 1.30 10.60
N GLY A 109 -0.76 0.11 10.91
CA GLY A 109 -2.10 -0.10 11.47
C GLY A 109 -3.13 -0.60 10.47
N ALA A 110 -2.72 -1.07 9.29
CA ALA A 110 -3.59 -1.63 8.26
C ALA A 110 -4.82 -0.75 7.99
N LYS A 111 -4.59 0.53 7.69
CA LYS A 111 -5.66 1.48 7.40
C LYS A 111 -6.23 1.20 6.01
N TRP A 112 -7.52 0.87 5.95
CA TRP A 112 -8.26 0.73 4.70
C TRP A 112 -8.65 2.10 4.17
N GLY A 113 -8.51 2.30 2.86
CA GLY A 113 -9.07 3.45 2.16
C GLY A 113 -10.53 3.23 1.78
N LYS A 114 -11.28 4.30 1.65
CA LYS A 114 -12.58 4.23 0.96
C LYS A 114 -12.32 4.08 -0.53
N HIS A 115 -13.21 3.36 -1.22
CA HIS A 115 -13.15 3.33 -2.68
C HIS A 115 -13.28 4.76 -3.22
N TRP A 116 -12.41 5.15 -4.13
CA TRP A 116 -12.30 6.51 -4.67
C TRP A 116 -13.65 7.10 -5.14
N ALA A 117 -14.57 6.25 -5.66
CA ALA A 117 -15.90 6.68 -6.08
C ALA A 117 -16.79 7.19 -4.92
N PHE A 118 -16.45 6.90 -3.68
CA PHE A 118 -17.16 7.35 -2.48
C PHE A 118 -16.37 8.41 -1.70
N GLU A 119 -15.25 8.90 -2.25
CA GLU A 119 -14.53 10.02 -1.69
C GLU A 119 -14.99 11.33 -2.32
N THR A 120 -15.15 12.36 -1.49
CA THR A 120 -15.43 13.70 -2.01
C THR A 120 -14.23 14.17 -2.82
N PRO A 121 -14.43 14.59 -4.10
CA PRO A 121 -13.34 15.11 -4.91
C PRO A 121 -12.60 16.24 -4.19
N LYS A 122 -11.29 16.12 -4.09
CA LYS A 122 -10.45 17.20 -3.53
C LYS A 122 -10.21 18.25 -4.61
N PRO A 123 -10.22 19.56 -4.27
CA PRO A 123 -9.83 20.60 -5.22
C PRO A 123 -8.43 20.30 -5.75
N LEU A 124 -8.30 20.19 -7.06
CA LEU A 124 -7.01 20.02 -7.72
C LEU A 124 -6.37 21.39 -7.92
N THR A 125 -5.07 21.49 -7.64
CA THR A 125 -4.29 22.66 -8.04
C THR A 125 -3.95 22.51 -9.52
N VAL A 126 -4.41 23.48 -10.33
CA VAL A 126 -4.09 23.50 -11.76
C VAL A 126 -2.57 23.61 -11.92
N PRO A 127 -1.90 22.69 -12.64
CA PRO A 127 -0.47 22.74 -12.82
C PRO A 127 -0.05 23.95 -13.66
N LYS A 128 1.15 24.48 -13.36
CA LYS A 128 1.74 25.52 -14.21
C LYS A 128 2.28 24.87 -15.49
N VAL A 129 1.80 25.34 -16.63
CA VAL A 129 2.27 24.88 -17.93
C VAL A 129 3.37 25.76 -18.50
N LYS A 130 4.23 25.20 -19.36
CA LYS A 130 5.34 25.96 -20.00
C LYS A 130 4.85 27.03 -20.97
N LEU A 131 3.75 26.77 -21.67
CA LEU A 131 3.13 27.67 -22.62
C LEU A 131 1.87 28.29 -21.98
N ALA A 132 2.03 29.42 -21.31
CA ALA A 132 0.96 30.06 -20.55
C ALA A 132 -0.27 30.46 -21.38
N ASP A 133 -0.07 30.75 -22.65
CA ASP A 133 -1.13 31.20 -23.56
C ASP A 133 -1.85 30.04 -24.29
N TRP A 134 -1.40 28.78 -24.07
CA TRP A 134 -1.98 27.61 -24.70
C TRP A 134 -3.30 27.15 -24.06
N PRO A 135 -3.41 27.07 -22.69
CA PRO A 135 -4.64 26.62 -22.04
C PRO A 135 -5.77 27.63 -22.20
N ARG A 136 -6.94 27.17 -22.60
CA ARG A 136 -8.18 27.96 -22.64
C ARG A 136 -8.90 27.93 -21.30
N ASP A 137 -8.73 26.81 -20.57
CA ASP A 137 -9.27 26.62 -19.23
C ASP A 137 -8.34 25.73 -18.39
N GLY A 138 -8.77 25.44 -17.15
CA GLY A 138 -7.98 24.63 -16.21
C GLY A 138 -7.79 23.18 -16.65
N ILE A 139 -8.63 22.63 -17.53
CA ILE A 139 -8.54 21.23 -17.99
C ILE A 139 -7.35 21.09 -18.94
N ASP A 140 -7.16 22.06 -19.83
CA ASP A 140 -6.05 22.05 -20.78
C ASP A 140 -4.69 21.98 -20.10
N ALA A 141 -4.58 22.45 -18.86
CA ALA A 141 -3.33 22.42 -18.11
C ALA A 141 -2.93 21.00 -17.65
N PHE A 142 -3.81 20.01 -17.78
CA PHE A 142 -3.53 18.60 -17.43
C PHE A 142 -3.23 17.73 -18.65
N ILE A 143 -3.30 18.31 -19.85
CA ILE A 143 -2.99 17.67 -21.14
C ILE A 143 -1.59 18.07 -21.58
#